data_45e4c28f633f9bac6e1d0ebc41aec9ec
#
_entry.id   45e4c28f633f9bac6e1d0ebc41aec9ec
#
_cell.length_a   1.000
_cell.length_b   1.000
_cell.length_c   1.000
_cell.angle_alpha   90.00
_cell.angle_beta   90.00
_cell.angle_gamma   90.00
#
_symmetry.space_group_name_H-M   'P 1'
#
loop_
_entity.id
_entity.type
_entity.pdbx_description
1 polymer ?
#
loop_
_entity_poly.entity_id
_entity_poly.type
_entity_poly.pdbx_seq_one_letter_code
_entity_poly.pdbx_strand_id
1 'polypeptide(L)' 'MEKTLMVHMMDYFKSEYKDAERVIKKKVSWANPREVVYNAIQRCLGAAMFVQRLDETLSYDEVEQTYNFYKEQFEKLLE' A
#
# COMPACT_ATOMS: atom_id res chain seq x y z
N MET A 1 21.74 -11.16 -0.04
CA MET A 1 20.46 -11.84 0.21
C MET A 1 19.41 -11.33 -0.74
N GLU A 2 18.74 -12.23 -1.40
CA GLU A 2 17.60 -11.85 -2.23
C GLU A 2 16.41 -11.53 -1.36
N LYS A 3 15.69 -10.46 -1.71
CA LYS A 3 14.45 -10.10 -1.03
C LYS A 3 13.34 -11.05 -1.48
N THR A 4 12.54 -11.48 -0.53
CA THR A 4 11.34 -12.27 -0.86
C THR A 4 10.30 -11.38 -1.54
N LEU A 5 9.33 -11.99 -2.21
CA LEU A 5 8.22 -11.25 -2.79
C LEU A 5 7.45 -10.46 -1.73
N MET A 6 7.34 -11.03 -0.51
CA MET A 6 6.68 -10.35 0.60
C MET A 6 7.39 -9.05 0.96
N VAL A 7 8.72 -9.07 1.01
CA VAL A 7 9.51 -7.87 1.32
C VAL A 7 9.36 -6.83 0.22
N HIS A 8 9.38 -7.27 -1.05
CA HIS A 8 9.16 -6.35 -2.18
C HIS A 8 7.78 -5.70 -2.11
N MET A 9 6.76 -6.48 -1.76
CA MET A 9 5.40 -5.95 -1.58
C MET A 9 5.36 -4.91 -0.47
N MET A 10 6.00 -5.19 0.66
CA MET A 10 6.05 -4.25 1.79
C MET A 10 6.79 -2.97 1.42
N ASP A 11 7.89 -3.08 0.69
CA ASP A 11 8.64 -1.91 0.20
C ASP A 11 7.77 -1.06 -0.72
N TYR A 12 7.00 -1.70 -1.59
CA TYR A 12 6.05 -1.02 -2.47
C TYR A 12 4.98 -0.28 -1.66
N PHE A 13 4.40 -0.95 -0.66
CA PHE A 13 3.40 -0.32 0.21
C PHE A 13 3.97 0.90 0.93
N LYS A 14 5.19 0.80 1.44
CA LYS A 14 5.86 1.93 2.11
C LYS A 14 6.09 3.09 1.15
N SER A 15 6.49 2.80 -0.07
CA SER A 15 6.71 3.82 -1.09
C SER A 15 5.41 4.55 -1.43
N GLU A 16 4.33 3.80 -1.63
CA GLU A 16 3.01 4.38 -1.90
C GLU A 16 2.53 5.24 -0.73
N TYR A 17 2.76 4.77 0.49
CA TYR A 17 2.37 5.52 1.69
C TYR A 17 3.13 6.84 1.77
N LYS A 18 4.44 6.82 1.58
CA LYS A 18 5.26 8.03 1.63
C LYS A 18 4.85 9.04 0.56
N ASP A 19 4.54 8.57 -0.64
CA ASP A 19 4.10 9.44 -1.72
C ASP A 19 2.75 10.09 -1.40
N ALA A 20 1.80 9.31 -0.89
CA ALA A 20 0.49 9.83 -0.50
C ALA A 20 0.62 10.83 0.65
N GLU A 21 1.42 10.50 1.65
CA GLU A 21 1.66 11.39 2.78
C GLU A 21 2.25 12.72 2.33
N ARG A 22 3.23 12.68 1.43
CA ARG A 22 3.87 13.88 0.91
C ARG A 22 2.87 14.78 0.18
N VAL A 23 2.04 14.20 -0.68
CA VAL A 23 1.03 14.96 -1.43
C VAL A 23 0.03 15.60 -0.49
N ILE A 24 -0.44 14.86 0.51
CA ILE A 24 -1.42 15.36 1.46
C ILE A 24 -0.84 16.47 2.32
N LYS A 25 0.39 16.30 2.82
CA LYS A 25 1.04 17.31 3.66
C LYS A 25 1.35 18.60 2.91
N LYS A 26 1.63 18.52 1.62
CA LYS A 26 1.90 19.70 0.80
C LYS A 26 0.64 20.50 0.49
N LYS A 27 -0.53 19.94 0.75
CA LYS A 27 -1.83 20.58 0.48
C LYS A 27 -1.93 21.15 -0.93
N VAL A 28 -1.57 20.31 -1.90
CA VAL A 28 -1.60 20.71 -3.31
C VAL A 28 -3.05 20.94 -3.73
N SER A 29 -3.33 22.12 -4.29
CA SER A 29 -4.71 22.54 -4.56
C SER A 29 -5.45 21.66 -5.57
N TRP A 30 -4.72 20.99 -6.48
CA TRP A 30 -5.32 20.12 -7.49
C TRP A 30 -5.52 18.68 -7.01
N ALA A 31 -4.99 18.33 -5.84
CA ALA A 31 -5.07 16.96 -5.33
C ALA A 31 -6.18 16.83 -4.28
N ASN A 32 -7.06 15.86 -4.49
CA ASN A 32 -8.09 15.51 -3.51
C ASN A 32 -7.49 14.45 -2.58
N PRO A 33 -7.33 14.73 -1.27
CA PRO A 33 -6.72 13.76 -0.35
C PRO A 33 -7.40 12.40 -0.35
N ARG A 34 -8.73 12.37 -0.43
CA ARG A 34 -9.47 11.10 -0.44
C ARG A 34 -9.17 10.28 -1.68
N GLU A 35 -9.06 10.93 -2.84
CA GLU A 35 -8.69 10.24 -4.08
C GLU A 35 -7.26 9.73 -4.03
N VAL A 36 -6.33 10.53 -3.49
CA VAL A 36 -4.93 10.13 -3.34
C VAL A 36 -4.84 8.86 -2.50
N VAL A 37 -5.52 8.84 -1.35
CA VAL A 37 -5.53 7.68 -0.46
C VAL A 37 -6.22 6.49 -1.12
N TYR A 38 -7.38 6.70 -1.71
CA TYR A 38 -8.13 5.63 -2.35
C TYR A 38 -7.31 4.96 -3.46
N ASN A 39 -6.70 5.77 -4.32
CA ASN A 39 -5.91 5.23 -5.43
C ASN A 39 -4.67 4.47 -4.92
N ALA A 40 -4.02 4.98 -3.86
CA ALA A 40 -2.88 4.28 -3.26
C ALA A 40 -3.30 2.93 -2.68
N ILE A 41 -4.44 2.88 -1.99
CA ILE A 41 -4.97 1.64 -1.44
C ILE A 41 -5.29 0.64 -2.56
N GLN A 42 -5.88 1.10 -3.66
CA GLN A 42 -6.20 0.22 -4.79
C GLN A 42 -4.96 -0.34 -5.45
N ARG A 43 -3.90 0.46 -5.59
CA ARG A 43 -2.62 -0.03 -6.12
C ARG A 43 -1.99 -1.07 -5.19
N CYS A 44 -2.08 -0.86 -3.89
CA CYS A 44 -1.58 -1.81 -2.91
C CYS A 44 -2.37 -3.12 -2.95
N LEU A 45 -3.68 -3.04 -3.10
CA LEU A 45 -4.52 -4.23 -3.24
C LEU A 45 -4.12 -5.04 -4.47
N GLY A 46 -3.93 -4.37 -5.61
CA GLY A 46 -3.48 -5.04 -6.83
C GLY A 46 -2.13 -5.73 -6.65
N ALA A 47 -1.19 -5.06 -5.99
CA ALA A 47 0.12 -5.64 -5.70
C ALA A 47 0.00 -6.86 -4.79
N ALA A 48 -0.85 -6.80 -3.76
CA ALA A 48 -1.07 -7.93 -2.85
C ALA A 48 -1.64 -9.14 -3.59
N MET A 49 -2.61 -8.92 -4.45
CA MET A 49 -3.21 -10.00 -5.25
C MET A 49 -2.20 -10.61 -6.20
N PHE A 50 -1.36 -9.79 -6.81
CA PHE A 50 -0.34 -10.24 -7.74
C PHE A 50 0.71 -11.11 -7.02
N VAL A 51 1.17 -10.66 -5.85
CA VAL A 51 2.15 -11.41 -5.05
C VAL A 51 1.59 -12.78 -4.65
N GLN A 52 0.33 -12.83 -4.26
CA GLN A 52 -0.32 -14.09 -3.91
C GLN A 52 -0.33 -15.08 -5.07
N ARG A 53 -0.54 -14.59 -6.29
CA ARG A 53 -0.54 -15.44 -7.47
C ARG A 53 0.84 -15.96 -7.83
N LEU A 54 1.87 -15.14 -7.57
CA LEU A 54 3.25 -15.51 -7.92
C LEU A 54 3.88 -16.46 -6.91
N ASP A 55 3.48 -16.38 -5.65
CA ASP A 55 4.08 -17.16 -4.59
C ASP A 55 3.02 -17.93 -3.81
N GLU A 56 2.81 -19.18 -4.22
CA GLU A 56 1.82 -20.07 -3.58
C GLU A 56 2.23 -20.48 -2.18
N THR A 57 3.48 -20.24 -1.78
CA THR A 57 3.94 -20.57 -0.43
C THR A 57 3.51 -19.54 0.60
N LEU A 58 3.13 -18.33 0.15
CA LEU A 58 2.64 -17.30 1.06
C LEU A 58 1.20 -17.59 1.44
N SER A 59 0.92 -17.51 2.74
CA SER A 59 -0.45 -17.69 3.20
C SER A 59 -1.27 -16.45 2.82
N TYR A 60 -2.52 -16.69 2.48
CA TYR A 60 -3.47 -15.62 2.22
C TYR A 60 -3.54 -14.64 3.40
N ASP A 61 -3.54 -15.20 4.62
CA ASP A 61 -3.66 -14.40 5.83
C ASP A 61 -2.50 -13.43 6.02
N GLU A 62 -1.26 -13.85 5.73
CA GLU A 62 -0.10 -12.97 5.85
C GLU A 62 -0.19 -11.78 4.92
N VAL A 63 -0.55 -12.02 3.66
CA VAL A 63 -0.69 -10.97 2.67
C VAL A 63 -1.82 -10.03 3.05
N GLU A 64 -2.95 -10.60 3.46
CA GLU A 64 -4.12 -9.82 3.87
C GLU A 64 -3.85 -8.96 5.09
N GLN A 65 -3.19 -9.51 6.10
CA GLN A 65 -2.86 -8.74 7.31
C GLN A 65 -1.94 -7.57 7.00
N THR A 66 -0.95 -7.78 6.15
CA THR A 66 -0.03 -6.72 5.74
C THR A 66 -0.78 -5.63 4.97
N TYR A 67 -1.62 -6.02 4.03
CA TYR A 67 -2.46 -5.08 3.27
C TYR A 67 -3.37 -4.28 4.20
N ASN A 68 -4.05 -4.95 5.13
CA ASN A 68 -4.97 -4.29 6.05
C ASN A 68 -4.25 -3.30 6.96
N PHE A 69 -3.04 -3.65 7.41
CA PHE A 69 -2.24 -2.74 8.22
C PHE A 69 -1.96 -1.42 7.46
N TYR A 70 -1.51 -1.53 6.21
CA TYR A 70 -1.21 -0.34 5.41
C TYR A 70 -2.46 0.43 5.03
N LYS A 71 -3.55 -0.29 4.75
CA LYS A 71 -4.84 0.37 4.49
C LYS A 71 -5.25 1.26 5.65
N GLU A 72 -5.12 0.78 6.88
CA GLU A 72 -5.41 1.59 8.06
C GLU A 72 -4.49 2.81 8.17
N GLN A 73 -3.21 2.64 7.87
CA GLN A 73 -2.27 3.76 7.88
C GLN A 73 -2.64 4.81 6.84
N PHE A 74 -3.04 4.39 5.63
CA PHE A 74 -3.51 5.31 4.60
C PHE A 74 -4.75 6.08 5.07
N GLU A 75 -5.70 5.39 5.67
CA GLU A 75 -6.93 6.02 6.13
C GLU A 75 -6.66 7.06 7.22
N LYS A 76 -5.66 6.84 8.07
CA LYS A 76 -5.24 7.80 9.08
C LYS A 76 -4.69 9.09 8.50
N LEU A 77 -4.21 9.07 7.27
CA LEU A 77 -3.74 10.29 6.62
C LEU A 77 -4.87 11.29 6.36
N LEU A 78 -6.10 10.81 6.39
CA LEU A 78 -7.28 11.66 6.17
C LEU A 78 -7.82 12.30 7.46
N GLU A 79 -7.27 11.91 8.61
CA GLU A 79 -7.67 12.45 9.91
C GLU A 79 -7.04 13.80 10.22
#